data_8fd4f3cf56483bcfb7543cafe87138a9
#
_entry.id   8fd4f3cf56483bcfb7543cafe87138a9
#
_cell.length_a   1.000
_cell.length_b   1.000
_cell.length_c   1.000
_cell.angle_alpha   90.00
_cell.angle_beta   90.00
_cell.angle_gamma   90.00
#
_symmetry.space_group_name_H-M   'P 1'
#
loop_
_entity.id
_entity.type
_entity.pdbx_description
1 polymer ?
#
loop_
_entity_poly.entity_id
_entity_poly.type
_entity_poly.pdbx_seq_one_letter_code
_entity_poly.pdbx_strand_id
1 'polypeptide(L)'
;MSVREKGFKTIFSDIDGTLIEQVDFNDLDPNIVNVLPGVKEKMTEWMNAGHYIVLTTARPEELREITKQQMLTAGILYHQLVMGIGRDERILINNNSKGTPEVPRALAVDVKRDEGFNSERFAKVGL
;
A
#
# COMPACT_ATOMS: atom_id res chain seq x y z
N MET A 1 -21.18 3.15 15.13
CA MET A 1 -19.92 2.46 14.83
C MET A 1 -19.97 1.89 13.43
N SER A 2 -19.02 2.22 12.64
CA SER A 2 -18.91 1.61 11.34
C SER A 2 -18.21 0.26 11.50
N VAL A 3 -18.89 -0.80 11.14
CA VAL A 3 -18.33 -2.15 11.16
C VAL A 3 -18.00 -2.54 9.74
N ARG A 4 -16.77 -2.97 9.52
CA ARG A 4 -16.40 -3.51 8.22
C ARG A 4 -17.15 -4.80 7.98
N GLU A 5 -17.73 -4.88 6.80
CA GLU A 5 -18.39 -6.10 6.41
C GLU A 5 -17.36 -7.19 6.11
N LYS A 6 -17.83 -8.44 6.16
CA LYS A 6 -17.03 -9.61 5.82
C LYS A 6 -16.45 -9.46 4.41
N GLY A 7 -15.15 -9.68 4.27
CA GLY A 7 -14.46 -9.57 3.00
C GLY A 7 -13.72 -8.26 2.81
N PHE A 8 -13.94 -7.26 3.65
CA PHE A 8 -13.16 -6.04 3.61
C PHE A 8 -11.81 -6.27 4.27
N LYS A 9 -10.76 -5.82 3.60
CA LYS A 9 -9.38 -6.08 4.00
C LYS A 9 -8.69 -4.79 4.43
N THR A 10 -7.63 -4.94 5.23
CA THR A 10 -6.67 -3.87 5.47
C THR A 10 -5.46 -4.13 4.58
N ILE A 11 -5.13 -3.17 3.75
CA ILE A 11 -4.04 -3.27 2.79
C ILE A 11 -2.90 -2.40 3.28
N PHE A 12 -1.74 -3.02 3.53
CA PHE A 12 -0.51 -2.31 3.86
C PHE A 12 0.33 -2.25 2.58
N SER A 13 0.66 -1.07 2.13
CA SER A 13 1.44 -0.91 0.90
C SER A 13 2.67 -0.05 1.14
N ASP A 14 3.80 -0.50 0.60
CA ASP A 14 4.99 0.32 0.48
C ASP A 14 4.75 1.44 -0.54
N ILE A 15 5.62 2.43 -0.57
CA ILE A 15 5.50 3.59 -1.48
C ILE A 15 6.58 3.52 -2.57
N ASP A 16 7.83 3.72 -2.21
CA ASP A 16 8.93 3.83 -3.18
C ASP A 16 9.24 2.51 -3.86
N GLY A 17 9.22 2.51 -5.18
CA GLY A 17 9.43 1.30 -5.97
C GLY A 17 8.20 0.39 -6.05
N THR A 18 7.14 0.71 -5.33
CA THR A 18 5.90 -0.08 -5.28
C THR A 18 4.73 0.68 -5.88
N LEU A 19 4.47 1.88 -5.43
CA LEU A 19 3.40 2.75 -5.95
C LEU A 19 3.93 3.78 -6.92
N ILE A 20 5.08 4.35 -6.61
CA ILE A 20 5.75 5.36 -7.42
C ILE A 20 7.19 4.94 -7.66
N GLU A 21 7.79 5.47 -8.71
CA GLU A 21 9.17 5.18 -9.04
C GLU A 21 10.11 5.54 -7.88
N GLN A 22 11.07 4.66 -7.62
CA GLN A 22 12.08 4.89 -6.59
C GLN A 22 13.04 5.98 -7.05
N VAL A 23 13.17 7.04 -6.25
CA VAL A 23 14.15 8.09 -6.45
C VAL A 23 14.90 8.36 -5.15
N ASP A 24 16.05 9.02 -5.24
CA ASP A 24 16.79 9.42 -4.04
C ASP A 24 15.96 10.38 -3.21
N PHE A 25 15.96 10.23 -1.88
CA PHE A 25 15.17 11.07 -1.00
C PHE A 25 15.60 12.54 -1.01
N ASN A 26 16.81 12.82 -1.49
CA ASN A 26 17.28 14.21 -1.68
C ASN A 26 16.68 14.85 -2.94
N ASP A 27 16.11 14.05 -3.82
CA ASP A 27 15.60 14.52 -5.12
C ASP A 27 14.06 14.50 -5.18
N LEU A 28 13.39 14.37 -4.05
CA LEU A 28 11.92 14.35 -4.02
C LEU A 28 11.35 15.69 -4.45
N ASP A 29 10.38 15.63 -5.36
CA ASP A 29 9.62 16.80 -5.80
C ASP A 29 8.13 16.55 -5.54
N PRO A 30 7.45 17.45 -4.80
CA PRO A 30 6.03 17.24 -4.49
C PRO A 30 5.12 17.30 -5.73
N ASN A 31 5.59 17.88 -6.81
CA ASN A 31 4.80 18.09 -8.02
C ASN A 31 5.15 17.13 -9.16
N ILE A 32 6.22 16.38 -9.04
CA ILE A 32 6.68 15.44 -10.07
C ILE A 32 6.72 14.05 -9.46
N VAL A 33 5.74 13.24 -9.81
CA VAL A 33 5.59 11.88 -9.29
C VAL A 33 5.32 10.92 -10.43
N ASN A 34 6.18 9.93 -10.58
CA ASN A 34 5.98 8.86 -11.54
C ASN A 34 5.19 7.72 -10.90
N VAL A 35 3.89 7.71 -11.12
CA VAL A 35 3.03 6.62 -10.65
C VAL A 35 3.27 5.40 -11.54
N LEU A 36 3.52 4.25 -10.91
CA LEU A 36 3.82 3.03 -11.64
C LEU A 36 2.57 2.44 -12.31
N PRO A 37 2.76 1.65 -13.40
CA PRO A 37 1.61 1.09 -14.13
C PRO A 37 0.66 0.29 -13.23
N GLY A 38 -0.64 0.46 -13.42
CA GLY A 38 -1.68 -0.28 -12.73
C GLY A 38 -1.95 0.15 -11.30
N VAL A 39 -1.11 1.01 -10.72
CA VAL A 39 -1.19 1.41 -9.32
C VAL A 39 -2.42 2.27 -9.04
N LYS A 40 -2.59 3.34 -9.77
CA LYS A 40 -3.69 4.27 -9.51
C LYS A 40 -5.05 3.58 -9.66
N GLU A 41 -5.19 2.75 -10.68
CA GLU A 41 -6.40 1.99 -10.95
C GLU A 41 -6.74 1.06 -9.80
N LYS A 42 -5.76 0.29 -9.34
CA LYS A 42 -5.95 -0.67 -8.24
C LYS A 42 -6.20 0.03 -6.90
N MET A 43 -5.43 1.04 -6.59
CA MET A 43 -5.60 1.78 -5.33
C MET A 43 -6.99 2.44 -5.27
N THR A 44 -7.45 3.00 -6.39
CA THR A 44 -8.79 3.58 -6.48
C THR A 44 -9.87 2.50 -6.35
N GLU A 45 -9.70 1.37 -7.02
CA GLU A 45 -10.62 0.23 -6.94
C GLU A 45 -10.75 -0.25 -5.50
N TRP A 46 -9.64 -0.43 -4.79
CA TRP A 46 -9.65 -0.90 -3.41
C TRP A 46 -10.28 0.11 -2.45
N MET A 47 -10.00 1.39 -2.65
CA MET A 47 -10.60 2.45 -1.85
C MET A 47 -12.12 2.45 -2.04
N ASN A 48 -12.59 2.38 -3.28
CA ASN A 48 -14.02 2.36 -3.59
C ASN A 48 -14.71 1.08 -3.10
N ALA A 49 -13.99 -0.02 -3.02
CA ALA A 49 -14.52 -1.28 -2.48
C ALA A 49 -14.63 -1.28 -0.95
N GLY A 50 -14.12 -0.25 -0.28
CA GLY A 50 -14.22 -0.12 1.16
C GLY A 50 -13.07 -0.74 1.94
N HIS A 51 -11.99 -1.13 1.29
CA HIS A 51 -10.80 -1.62 1.98
C HIS A 51 -10.11 -0.49 2.73
N TYR A 52 -9.45 -0.83 3.84
CA TYR A 52 -8.68 0.14 4.62
C TYR A 52 -7.23 0.12 4.15
N ILE A 53 -6.71 1.28 3.78
CA ILE A 53 -5.38 1.38 3.17
C ILE A 53 -4.41 2.10 4.11
N VAL A 54 -3.31 1.42 4.42
CA VAL A 54 -2.22 1.95 5.23
C VAL A 54 -0.96 1.98 4.37
N LEU A 55 -0.43 3.16 4.13
CA LEU A 55 0.86 3.30 3.44
C LEU A 55 1.97 3.20 4.48
N THR A 56 2.99 2.42 4.18
CA THR A 56 4.13 2.19 5.06
C THR A 56 5.41 2.52 4.30
N THR A 57 6.31 3.26 4.89
CA THR A 57 7.51 3.70 4.19
C THR A 57 8.72 3.82 5.10
N ALA A 58 9.89 3.52 4.55
CA ALA A 58 11.16 3.76 5.22
C ALA A 58 11.57 5.24 5.22
N ARG A 59 10.85 6.08 4.47
CA ARG A 59 11.11 7.52 4.49
C ARG A 59 11.06 8.04 5.92
N PRO A 60 12.04 8.82 6.35
CA PRO A 60 12.03 9.37 7.71
C PRO A 60 10.87 10.34 7.94
N GLU A 61 10.49 10.52 9.18
CA GLU A 61 9.34 11.34 9.57
C GLU A 61 9.45 12.79 9.07
N GLU A 62 10.65 13.32 8.91
CA GLU A 62 10.89 14.66 8.37
C GLU A 62 10.35 14.84 6.95
N LEU A 63 10.15 13.74 6.23
CA LEU A 63 9.63 13.76 4.86
C LEU A 63 8.12 13.56 4.78
N ARG A 64 7.40 13.63 5.90
CA ARG A 64 5.95 13.39 5.94
C ARG A 64 5.19 14.35 5.02
N GLU A 65 5.45 15.62 5.13
CA GLU A 65 4.68 16.62 4.37
C GLU A 65 4.91 16.50 2.87
N ILE A 66 6.16 16.31 2.43
CA ILE A 66 6.42 16.12 1.00
C ILE A 66 5.83 14.81 0.49
N THR A 67 5.83 13.76 1.32
CA THR A 67 5.23 12.46 0.96
C THR A 67 3.72 12.60 0.79
N LYS A 68 3.04 13.28 1.71
CA LYS A 68 1.61 13.56 1.59
C LYS A 68 1.30 14.33 0.32
N GLN A 69 2.11 15.33 0.01
CA GLN A 69 1.95 16.13 -1.20
C GLN A 69 2.14 15.28 -2.46
N GLN A 70 3.13 14.40 -2.47
CA GLN A 70 3.35 13.49 -3.59
C GLN A 70 2.18 12.53 -3.80
N MET A 71 1.61 12.00 -2.71
CA MET A 71 0.44 11.12 -2.82
C MET A 71 -0.77 11.87 -3.37
N LEU A 72 -0.95 13.12 -2.96
CA LEU A 72 -2.00 13.97 -3.49
C LEU A 72 -1.79 14.20 -5.00
N THR A 73 -0.59 14.56 -5.41
CA THR A 73 -0.23 14.75 -6.81
C THR A 73 -0.45 13.47 -7.63
N ALA A 74 -0.11 12.33 -7.07
CA ALA A 74 -0.29 11.03 -7.70
C ALA A 74 -1.75 10.58 -7.78
N GLY A 75 -2.64 11.22 -7.01
CA GLY A 75 -4.04 10.80 -6.92
C GLY A 75 -4.22 9.50 -6.14
N ILE A 76 -3.31 9.20 -5.21
CA ILE A 76 -3.38 8.00 -4.38
C ILE A 76 -4.04 8.35 -3.06
N LEU A 77 -5.17 7.68 -2.77
CA LEU A 77 -5.91 7.84 -1.52
C LEU A 77 -5.50 6.75 -0.53
N TYR A 78 -5.49 7.09 0.75
CA TYR A 78 -5.13 6.18 1.83
C TYR A 78 -5.75 6.67 3.14
N HIS A 79 -5.76 5.79 4.14
CA HIS A 79 -6.31 6.13 5.46
C HIS A 79 -5.20 6.53 6.44
N GLN A 80 -4.07 5.84 6.39
CA GLN A 80 -2.95 6.12 7.30
C GLN A 80 -1.63 6.09 6.53
N LEU A 81 -0.67 6.85 7.04
CA LEU A 81 0.69 6.91 6.52
C LEU A 81 1.64 6.68 7.68
N VAL A 82 2.36 5.56 7.64
CA VAL A 82 3.34 5.17 8.65
C VAL A 82 4.73 5.42 8.09
N MET A 83 5.45 6.36 8.70
CA MET A 83 6.79 6.77 8.27
C MET A 83 7.86 6.11 9.13
N GLY A 84 9.07 6.04 8.61
CA GLY A 84 10.26 5.66 9.38
C GLY A 84 10.37 4.19 9.75
N ILE A 85 9.69 3.30 9.05
CA ILE A 85 9.86 1.86 9.28
C ILE A 85 11.12 1.34 8.56
N GLY A 86 11.57 0.13 8.92
CA GLY A 86 12.79 -0.42 8.34
C GLY A 86 12.71 -0.67 6.84
N ARG A 87 13.89 -0.68 6.19
CA ARG A 87 14.00 -0.91 4.75
C ARG A 87 13.94 -2.38 4.36
N ASP A 88 14.25 -3.25 5.31
CA ASP A 88 14.30 -4.69 5.03
C ASP A 88 12.90 -5.31 5.07
N GLU A 89 12.84 -6.61 5.16
CA GLU A 89 11.57 -7.35 5.14
C GLU A 89 10.59 -6.85 6.19
N ARG A 90 9.32 -6.89 5.85
CA ARG A 90 8.21 -6.64 6.77
C ARG A 90 7.53 -7.95 7.06
N ILE A 91 7.37 -8.25 8.34
CA ILE A 91 6.73 -9.49 8.79
C ILE A 91 5.39 -9.12 9.40
N LEU A 92 4.32 -9.70 8.87
CA LEU A 92 2.97 -9.52 9.39
C LEU A 92 2.58 -10.73 10.22
N ILE A 93 2.22 -10.50 11.47
CA ILE A 93 1.77 -11.57 12.38
C ILE A 93 0.30 -11.35 12.66
N ASN A 94 -0.52 -12.34 12.29
CA ASN A 94 -1.95 -12.30 12.51
C ASN A 94 -2.45 -13.73 12.70
N ASN A 95 -3.52 -13.89 13.43
CA ASN A 95 -4.11 -15.21 13.65
C ASN A 95 -4.96 -15.63 12.44
N ASN A 96 -5.27 -16.91 12.39
CA ASN A 96 -6.22 -17.44 11.41
C ASN A 96 -7.66 -17.00 11.74
N SER A 97 -8.54 -17.14 10.76
CA SER A 97 -9.96 -16.90 10.96
C SER A 97 -10.54 -17.90 11.96
N LYS A 98 -11.69 -17.58 12.53
CA LYS A 98 -12.41 -18.47 13.45
C LYS A 98 -13.19 -19.57 12.73
N GLY A 99 -13.32 -19.49 11.43
CA GLY A 99 -14.19 -20.38 10.66
C GLY A 99 -13.73 -21.83 10.60
N THR A 100 -14.53 -22.66 9.98
CA THR A 100 -14.21 -24.05 9.65
C THR A 100 -14.42 -24.21 8.15
N PRO A 101 -13.35 -24.40 7.37
CA PRO A 101 -11.95 -24.46 7.82
C PRO A 101 -11.39 -23.11 8.25
N GLU A 102 -10.37 -23.12 9.08
CA GLU A 102 -9.59 -21.92 9.36
C GLU A 102 -8.83 -21.51 8.12
N VAL A 103 -8.75 -20.18 7.89
CA VAL A 103 -7.94 -19.64 6.78
C VAL A 103 -6.96 -18.61 7.31
N PRO A 104 -5.77 -18.52 6.71
CA PRO A 104 -4.78 -17.51 7.09
C PRO A 104 -5.31 -16.09 6.87
N ARG A 105 -4.93 -15.18 7.77
CA ARG A 105 -5.23 -13.77 7.67
C ARG A 105 -3.98 -12.89 7.60
N ALA A 106 -2.81 -13.50 7.57
CA ALA A 106 -1.55 -12.82 7.27
C ALA A 106 -1.16 -13.21 5.84
N LEU A 107 -1.31 -12.29 4.93
CA LEU A 107 -1.07 -12.53 3.50
C LEU A 107 -0.06 -11.50 2.98
N ALA A 108 0.69 -11.88 1.96
CA ALA A 108 1.66 -10.98 1.34
C ALA A 108 1.61 -11.07 -0.18
N VAL A 109 1.85 -9.94 -0.82
CA VAL A 109 1.98 -9.84 -2.27
C VAL A 109 3.31 -9.17 -2.58
N ASP A 110 4.20 -9.89 -3.26
CA ASP A 110 5.45 -9.31 -3.74
C ASP A 110 5.23 -8.72 -5.13
N VAL A 111 5.69 -7.50 -5.32
CA VAL A 111 5.74 -6.87 -6.63
C VAL A 111 7.20 -6.56 -6.96
N LYS A 112 7.51 -6.53 -8.24
CA LYS A 112 8.85 -6.17 -8.67
C LYS A 112 9.05 -4.67 -8.54
N ARG A 113 10.25 -4.27 -8.10
CA ARG A 113 10.59 -2.86 -7.93
C ARG A 113 10.40 -2.10 -9.25
N ASP A 114 9.72 -0.96 -9.17
CA ASP A 114 9.50 -0.03 -10.29
C ASP A 114 8.71 -0.60 -11.47
N GLU A 115 8.03 -1.73 -11.31
CA GLU A 115 7.24 -2.32 -12.39
C GLU A 115 5.72 -2.13 -12.23
N GLY A 116 5.27 -1.71 -11.06
CA GLY A 116 3.86 -1.46 -10.82
C GLY A 116 3.05 -2.71 -10.45
N PHE A 117 1.74 -2.64 -10.63
CA PHE A 117 0.82 -3.66 -10.19
C PHE A 117 0.34 -4.54 -11.34
N ASN A 118 0.30 -5.84 -11.05
CA ASN A 118 -0.21 -6.87 -11.94
C ASN A 118 -1.39 -7.57 -11.24
N SER A 119 -2.55 -7.56 -11.90
CA SER A 119 -3.79 -8.09 -11.32
C SER A 119 -3.69 -9.55 -10.85
N GLU A 120 -2.90 -10.39 -11.53
CA GLU A 120 -2.79 -11.80 -11.17
C GLU A 120 -2.21 -12.00 -9.78
N ARG A 121 -1.26 -11.15 -9.36
CA ARG A 121 -0.67 -11.26 -8.03
C ARG A 121 -1.67 -10.96 -6.93
N PHE A 122 -2.57 -10.02 -7.18
CA PHE A 122 -3.54 -9.59 -6.20
C PHE A 122 -4.74 -10.53 -6.11
N ALA A 123 -5.08 -11.21 -7.21
CA ALA A 123 -6.15 -12.20 -7.19
C ALA A 123 -5.91 -13.30 -6.17
N LYS A 124 -4.67 -13.66 -5.92
CA LYS A 124 -4.30 -14.71 -4.95
C LYS A 124 -4.67 -14.36 -3.52
N VAL A 125 -4.81 -13.09 -3.21
CA VAL A 125 -5.20 -12.61 -1.88
C VAL A 125 -6.60 -12.01 -1.86
N GLY A 126 -7.37 -12.25 -2.90
CA GLY A 126 -8.74 -11.79 -2.98
C GLY A 126 -8.90 -10.32 -3.36
N LEU A 127 -7.91 -9.77 -3.97
CA LEU A 127 -7.91 -8.41 -4.50
C LEU A 127 -7.79 -8.44 -6.05
#